data_ff46e3789e00b5203dbcf9ea468921f4
#
_entry.id   ff46e3789e00b5203dbcf9ea468921f4
#
_cell.length_a   1.000
_cell.length_b   1.000
_cell.length_c   1.000
_cell.angle_alpha   90.00
_cell.angle_beta   90.00
_cell.angle_gamma   90.00
#
_symmetry.space_group_name_H-M   'P 1'
#
loop_
_entity.id
_entity.type
_entity.pdbx_description
1 polymer ?
#
loop_
_entity_poly.entity_id
_entity_poly.type
_entity_poly.pdbx_seq_one_letter_code
_entity_poly.pdbx_strand_id
1 'polypeptide(L)'
;MAKGKEVALSGDIDAGKVRSLQKRIDKNSDLVNSIVNRLVSEYCRSLDEYMQFIRNILNDTANPPTDRELDDFALNIPVLLYFTGEAQESLGIKEDVAKAVKQELYNEVYDKASGTIADKSAAAGLATQNEYITHIAYQRAYKKIKLRMEAANETLQSIKKIISRRMVEYEVARVDPGRVGGQ
;
A
#
# COMPACT_ATOMS: atom_id res chain seq x y z
N MET A 1 59.06 -11.15 -8.18
CA MET A 1 58.27 -11.48 -6.95
C MET A 1 57.58 -10.25 -6.44
N ALA A 2 56.33 -10.06 -6.82
CA ALA A 2 55.52 -8.93 -6.38
C ALA A 2 54.67 -9.39 -5.17
N LYS A 3 54.95 -8.80 -3.98
CA LYS A 3 54.15 -9.00 -2.78
C LYS A 3 52.80 -8.31 -2.95
N GLY A 4 51.73 -9.10 -3.10
CA GLY A 4 50.36 -8.61 -3.01
C GLY A 4 50.10 -8.01 -1.63
N LYS A 5 49.73 -6.73 -1.59
CA LYS A 5 49.16 -6.09 -0.39
C LYS A 5 47.74 -6.63 -0.20
N GLU A 6 47.58 -7.50 0.77
CA GLU A 6 46.31 -7.90 1.32
C GLU A 6 45.71 -6.68 2.02
N VAL A 7 44.65 -6.10 1.42
CA VAL A 7 43.87 -5.03 2.05
C VAL A 7 42.95 -5.69 3.05
N ALA A 8 43.35 -5.70 4.32
CA ALA A 8 42.52 -6.11 5.41
C ALA A 8 41.33 -5.15 5.57
N LEU A 9 40.15 -5.55 5.10
CA LEU A 9 38.86 -4.94 5.40
C LEU A 9 38.37 -5.45 6.77
N SER A 10 39.10 -5.14 7.84
CA SER A 10 38.56 -5.31 9.21
C SER A 10 38.16 -3.94 9.74
N GLY A 11 37.06 -3.41 9.24
CA GLY A 11 36.38 -2.31 9.90
C GLY A 11 35.59 -2.89 11.09
N ASP A 12 36.13 -2.77 12.30
CA ASP A 12 35.38 -3.02 13.52
C ASP A 12 34.07 -2.21 13.47
N ILE A 13 32.94 -2.90 13.30
CA ILE A 13 31.63 -2.26 13.30
C ILE A 13 31.38 -1.81 14.74
N ASP A 14 31.46 -0.51 14.99
CA ASP A 14 31.18 0.09 16.29
C ASP A 14 29.71 -0.21 16.68
N ALA A 15 29.52 -1.16 17.58
CA ALA A 15 28.21 -1.59 18.06
C ALA A 15 27.39 -0.44 18.66
N GLY A 16 28.05 0.59 19.21
CA GLY A 16 27.40 1.80 19.71
C GLY A 16 26.80 2.64 18.58
N LYS A 17 27.54 2.84 17.49
CA LYS A 17 27.06 3.53 16.30
C LYS A 17 25.92 2.79 15.63
N VAL A 18 26.01 1.45 15.52
CA VAL A 18 24.93 0.62 14.97
C VAL A 18 23.65 0.76 15.79
N ARG A 19 23.72 0.68 17.11
CA ARG A 19 22.55 0.87 17.99
C ARG A 19 21.93 2.27 17.89
N SER A 20 22.75 3.31 17.79
CA SER A 20 22.24 4.69 17.63
C SER A 20 21.56 4.88 16.28
N LEU A 21 22.12 4.31 15.21
CA LEU A 21 21.52 4.33 13.88
C LEU A 21 20.19 3.56 13.87
N GLN A 22 20.16 2.38 14.51
CA GLN A 22 18.95 1.56 14.60
C GLN A 22 17.81 2.31 15.30
N LYS A 23 18.07 2.94 16.45
CA LYS A 23 17.08 3.77 17.15
C LYS A 23 16.55 4.90 16.28
N ARG A 24 17.40 5.52 15.46
CA ARG A 24 17.00 6.59 14.56
C ARG A 24 16.16 6.08 13.38
N ILE A 25 16.49 4.90 12.85
CA ILE A 25 15.69 4.21 11.82
C ILE A 25 14.31 3.86 12.39
N ASP A 26 14.25 3.25 13.57
CA ASP A 26 12.98 2.86 14.21
C ASP A 26 12.09 4.08 14.42
N LYS A 27 12.60 5.17 15.00
CA LYS A 27 11.85 6.41 15.20
C LYS A 27 11.29 6.98 13.90
N ASN A 28 12.08 7.03 12.83
CA ASN A 28 11.64 7.55 11.54
C ASN A 28 10.63 6.60 10.87
N SER A 29 10.82 5.29 11.02
CA SER A 29 9.89 4.27 10.53
C SER A 29 8.53 4.36 11.22
N ASP A 30 8.51 4.55 12.54
CA ASP A 30 7.27 4.72 13.32
C ASP A 30 6.53 6.00 12.88
N LEU A 31 7.25 7.09 12.65
CA LEU A 31 6.66 8.33 12.13
C LEU A 31 6.03 8.13 10.74
N VAL A 32 6.78 7.51 9.80
CA VAL A 32 6.27 7.20 8.46
C VAL A 32 5.04 6.29 8.55
N ASN A 33 5.11 5.23 9.36
CA ASN A 33 4.00 4.29 9.53
C ASN A 33 2.76 4.98 10.13
N SER A 34 2.93 5.87 11.08
CA SER A 34 1.83 6.65 11.67
C SER A 34 1.12 7.51 10.61
N ILE A 35 1.89 8.24 9.81
CA ILE A 35 1.35 9.07 8.72
C ILE A 35 0.65 8.19 7.67
N VAL A 36 1.30 7.12 7.22
CA VAL A 36 0.74 6.17 6.23
C VAL A 36 -0.57 5.57 6.72
N ASN A 37 -0.62 5.09 7.97
CA ASN A 37 -1.82 4.48 8.53
C ASN A 37 -2.97 5.48 8.63
N ARG A 38 -2.70 6.74 9.02
CA ARG A 38 -3.69 7.80 9.05
C ARG A 38 -4.25 8.09 7.66
N LEU A 39 -3.39 8.30 6.66
CA LEU A 39 -3.80 8.56 5.29
C LEU A 39 -4.61 7.39 4.71
N VAL A 40 -4.13 6.16 4.87
CA VAL A 40 -4.84 4.98 4.37
C VAL A 40 -6.19 4.81 5.08
N SER A 41 -6.27 5.03 6.38
CA SER A 41 -7.53 4.99 7.12
C SER A 41 -8.51 6.08 6.67
N GLU A 42 -8.01 7.27 6.34
CA GLU A 42 -8.82 8.37 5.84
C GLU A 42 -9.43 8.06 4.47
N TYR A 43 -8.63 7.53 3.55
CA TYR A 43 -9.04 7.34 2.15
C TYR A 43 -9.67 5.97 1.85
N CYS A 44 -9.39 4.93 2.65
CA CYS A 44 -9.90 3.57 2.40
C CYS A 44 -10.99 3.11 3.39
N ARG A 45 -11.40 3.96 4.35
CA ARG A 45 -12.32 3.52 5.41
C ARG A 45 -13.54 2.79 4.88
N SER A 46 -14.28 3.41 3.97
CA SER A 46 -15.53 2.83 3.44
C SER A 46 -15.28 1.52 2.68
N LEU A 47 -14.19 1.46 1.92
CA LEU A 47 -13.79 0.23 1.23
C LEU A 47 -13.41 -0.86 2.22
N ASP A 48 -12.59 -0.55 3.24
CA ASP A 48 -12.14 -1.51 4.24
C ASP A 48 -13.30 -2.07 5.08
N GLU A 49 -14.20 -1.19 5.53
CA GLU A 49 -15.39 -1.58 6.29
C GLU A 49 -16.31 -2.50 5.46
N TYR A 50 -16.53 -2.16 4.21
CA TYR A 50 -17.34 -2.97 3.31
C TYR A 50 -16.68 -4.31 2.97
N MET A 51 -15.38 -4.33 2.72
CA MET A 51 -14.63 -5.57 2.49
C MET A 51 -14.63 -6.48 3.73
N GLN A 52 -14.56 -5.91 4.93
CA GLN A 52 -14.68 -6.68 6.17
C GLN A 52 -16.09 -7.26 6.35
N PHE A 53 -17.14 -6.49 6.02
CA PHE A 53 -18.52 -6.95 6.02
C PHE A 53 -18.71 -8.13 5.06
N ILE A 54 -18.27 -8.01 3.80
CA ILE A 54 -18.32 -9.09 2.82
C ILE A 54 -17.60 -10.34 3.32
N ARG A 55 -16.38 -10.17 3.86
CA ARG A 55 -15.59 -11.28 4.40
C ARG A 55 -16.32 -12.04 5.50
N ASN A 56 -16.99 -11.32 6.39
CA ASN A 56 -17.76 -11.94 7.47
C ASN A 56 -18.90 -12.81 6.92
N ILE A 57 -19.63 -12.33 5.90
CA ILE A 57 -20.72 -13.09 5.25
C ILE A 57 -20.16 -14.29 4.47
N LEU A 58 -19.10 -14.10 3.68
CA LEU A 58 -18.53 -15.19 2.89
C LEU A 58 -17.88 -16.29 3.73
N ASN A 59 -17.46 -15.99 4.95
CA ASN A 59 -16.89 -16.97 5.89
C ASN A 59 -17.92 -17.66 6.79
N ASP A 60 -19.18 -17.21 6.77
CA ASP A 60 -20.26 -17.88 7.50
C ASP A 60 -20.72 -19.13 6.75
N THR A 61 -20.16 -20.28 7.13
CA THR A 61 -20.51 -21.57 6.52
C THR A 61 -21.88 -22.08 6.91
N ALA A 62 -22.45 -21.58 8.02
CA ALA A 62 -23.80 -21.95 8.47
C ALA A 62 -24.89 -21.22 7.67
N ASN A 63 -24.60 -19.99 7.23
CA ASN A 63 -25.52 -19.16 6.45
C ASN A 63 -24.80 -18.65 5.19
N PRO A 64 -24.72 -19.45 4.13
CA PRO A 64 -24.06 -19.02 2.90
C PRO A 64 -24.79 -17.81 2.28
N PRO A 65 -24.08 -16.88 1.63
CA PRO A 65 -24.69 -15.68 1.08
C PRO A 65 -25.79 -16.02 0.07
N THR A 66 -26.87 -15.26 0.12
CA THR A 66 -27.96 -15.33 -0.86
C THR A 66 -27.53 -14.76 -2.21
N ASP A 67 -28.28 -15.06 -3.27
CA ASP A 67 -28.01 -14.49 -4.60
C ASP A 67 -28.12 -12.97 -4.58
N ARG A 68 -29.11 -12.43 -3.86
CA ARG A 68 -29.28 -10.99 -3.69
C ARG A 68 -28.08 -10.32 -3.01
N GLU A 69 -27.54 -10.93 -1.98
CA GLU A 69 -26.32 -10.40 -1.32
C GLU A 69 -25.11 -10.43 -2.25
N LEU A 70 -24.97 -11.50 -3.06
CA LEU A 70 -23.89 -11.58 -4.04
C LEU A 70 -24.05 -10.51 -5.13
N ASP A 71 -25.27 -10.23 -5.61
CA ASP A 71 -25.54 -9.16 -6.58
C ASP A 71 -25.25 -7.79 -5.95
N ASP A 72 -25.69 -7.55 -4.69
CA ASP A 72 -25.40 -6.32 -3.97
C ASP A 72 -23.88 -6.09 -3.81
N PHE A 73 -23.11 -7.14 -3.54
CA PHE A 73 -21.65 -7.05 -3.47
C PHE A 73 -21.05 -6.70 -4.83
N ALA A 74 -21.52 -7.36 -5.89
CA ALA A 74 -21.04 -7.12 -7.26
C ALA A 74 -21.32 -5.71 -7.76
N LEU A 75 -22.38 -5.06 -7.27
CA LEU A 75 -22.75 -3.68 -7.61
C LEU A 75 -21.99 -2.64 -6.76
N ASN A 76 -21.85 -2.88 -5.46
CA ASN A 76 -21.29 -1.88 -4.55
C ASN A 76 -19.76 -1.82 -4.54
N ILE A 77 -19.04 -2.95 -4.75
CA ILE A 77 -17.58 -2.95 -4.79
C ILE A 77 -17.05 -1.99 -5.87
N PRO A 78 -17.53 -2.00 -7.14
CA PRO A 78 -17.07 -1.07 -8.15
C PRO A 78 -17.28 0.41 -7.80
N VAL A 79 -18.38 0.75 -7.13
CA VAL A 79 -18.66 2.11 -6.66
C VAL A 79 -17.62 2.56 -5.64
N LEU A 80 -17.31 1.71 -4.66
CA LEU A 80 -16.29 2.01 -3.64
C LEU A 80 -14.89 2.07 -4.24
N LEU A 81 -14.58 1.22 -5.23
CA LEU A 81 -13.33 1.26 -5.97
C LEU A 81 -13.16 2.57 -6.74
N TYR A 82 -14.25 3.08 -7.36
CA TYR A 82 -14.22 4.37 -8.05
C TYR A 82 -13.83 5.51 -7.10
N PHE A 83 -14.52 5.67 -5.97
CA PHE A 83 -14.21 6.74 -5.00
C PHE A 83 -12.82 6.58 -4.35
N THR A 84 -12.40 5.34 -4.09
CA THR A 84 -11.05 5.07 -3.57
C THR A 84 -9.97 5.38 -4.61
N GLY A 85 -10.27 5.17 -5.91
CA GLY A 85 -9.40 5.52 -7.03
C GLY A 85 -9.18 7.03 -7.15
N GLU A 86 -10.23 7.84 -7.03
CA GLU A 86 -10.12 9.29 -7.00
C GLU A 86 -9.27 9.79 -5.81
N ALA A 87 -9.46 9.18 -4.65
CA ALA A 87 -8.66 9.48 -3.46
C ALA A 87 -7.19 9.07 -3.65
N GLN A 88 -6.93 7.94 -4.29
CA GLN A 88 -5.58 7.48 -4.63
C GLN A 88 -4.89 8.46 -5.59
N GLU A 89 -5.57 8.93 -6.61
CA GLU A 89 -5.02 9.91 -7.57
C GLU A 89 -4.68 11.24 -6.87
N SER A 90 -5.57 11.74 -6.02
CA SER A 90 -5.30 12.91 -5.20
C SER A 90 -4.05 12.75 -4.33
N LEU A 91 -3.80 11.54 -3.81
CA LEU A 91 -2.60 11.23 -3.04
C LEU A 91 -1.35 11.16 -3.93
N GLY A 92 -1.48 10.67 -5.16
CA GLY A 92 -0.41 10.67 -6.16
C GLY A 92 0.06 12.09 -6.46
N ILE A 93 -0.87 13.03 -6.67
CA ILE A 93 -0.55 14.46 -6.83
C ILE A 93 0.22 15.01 -5.62
N LYS A 94 -0.20 14.66 -4.40
CA LYS A 94 0.51 15.08 -3.17
C LYS A 94 1.91 14.48 -3.08
N GLU A 95 2.12 13.24 -3.54
CA GLU A 95 3.45 12.62 -3.64
C GLU A 95 4.36 13.41 -4.58
N ASP A 96 3.87 13.74 -5.79
CA ASP A 96 4.62 14.48 -6.79
C ASP A 96 4.99 15.88 -6.30
N VAL A 97 4.05 16.58 -5.67
CA VAL A 97 4.30 17.90 -5.05
C VAL A 97 5.34 17.80 -3.92
N ALA A 98 5.22 16.80 -3.05
CA ALA A 98 6.18 16.62 -1.95
C ALA A 98 7.60 16.31 -2.49
N LYS A 99 7.70 15.58 -3.60
CA LYS A 99 8.96 15.32 -4.29
C LYS A 99 9.56 16.60 -4.89
N ALA A 100 8.71 17.43 -5.53
CA ALA A 100 9.15 18.70 -6.11
C ALA A 100 9.64 19.68 -5.03
N VAL A 101 8.88 19.87 -3.95
CA VAL A 101 9.25 20.71 -2.80
C VAL A 101 10.58 20.27 -2.17
N LYS A 102 10.76 18.97 -1.98
CA LYS A 102 12.03 18.42 -1.49
C LYS A 102 13.19 18.80 -2.43
N GLN A 103 12.99 18.66 -3.74
CA GLN A 103 14.05 18.96 -4.72
C GLN A 103 14.37 20.47 -4.78
N GLU A 104 13.35 21.30 -4.70
CA GLU A 104 13.52 22.77 -4.66
C GLU A 104 14.33 23.18 -3.42
N LEU A 105 13.95 22.73 -2.24
CA LEU A 105 14.66 23.03 -1.00
C LEU A 105 16.11 22.48 -1.03
N TYR A 106 16.31 21.29 -1.59
CA TYR A 106 17.65 20.73 -1.77
C TYR A 106 18.53 21.65 -2.61
N ASN A 107 18.03 22.09 -3.76
CA ASN A 107 18.77 22.99 -4.66
C ASN A 107 19.05 24.34 -3.99
N GLU A 108 18.07 24.93 -3.32
CA GLU A 108 18.22 26.19 -2.60
C GLU A 108 19.31 26.13 -1.53
N VAL A 109 19.32 25.08 -0.72
CA VAL A 109 20.36 24.90 0.32
C VAL A 109 21.72 24.59 -0.30
N TYR A 110 21.75 23.77 -1.33
CA TYR A 110 22.99 23.44 -2.05
C TYR A 110 23.66 24.68 -2.63
N ASP A 111 22.89 25.59 -3.24
CA ASP A 111 23.42 26.81 -3.86
C ASP A 111 23.93 27.82 -2.79
N LYS A 112 23.26 27.89 -1.66
CA LYS A 112 23.63 28.79 -0.55
C LYS A 112 24.78 28.24 0.32
N ALA A 113 25.03 26.93 0.30
CA ALA A 113 26.06 26.31 1.10
C ALA A 113 27.48 26.65 0.58
N SER A 114 28.40 26.89 1.51
CA SER A 114 29.82 27.07 1.20
C SER A 114 30.62 25.77 1.42
N GLY A 115 31.77 25.65 0.77
CA GLY A 115 32.63 24.48 0.89
C GLY A 115 32.74 23.65 -0.39
N THR A 116 33.20 22.42 -0.27
CA THR A 116 33.32 21.47 -1.39
C THR A 116 31.96 20.96 -1.86
N ILE A 117 31.90 20.33 -3.03
CA ILE A 117 30.67 19.68 -3.54
C ILE A 117 30.10 18.69 -2.51
N ALA A 118 30.98 17.94 -1.82
CA ALA A 118 30.58 17.00 -0.78
C ALA A 118 29.94 17.70 0.43
N ASP A 119 30.52 18.82 0.89
CA ASP A 119 30.00 19.61 2.01
C ASP A 119 28.62 20.20 1.66
N LYS A 120 28.46 20.75 0.47
CA LYS A 120 27.19 21.31 -0.03
C LYS A 120 26.11 20.24 -0.11
N SER A 121 26.42 19.06 -0.67
CA SER A 121 25.47 17.94 -0.75
C SER A 121 25.07 17.42 0.62
N ALA A 122 26.00 17.37 1.58
CA ALA A 122 25.72 16.95 2.94
C ALA A 122 24.79 17.94 3.66
N ALA A 123 25.05 19.25 3.52
CA ALA A 123 24.21 20.30 4.07
C ALA A 123 22.78 20.26 3.50
N ALA A 124 22.65 20.16 2.18
CA ALA A 124 21.36 20.09 1.50
C ALA A 124 20.59 18.80 1.89
N GLY A 125 21.28 17.66 1.98
CA GLY A 125 20.67 16.40 2.41
C GLY A 125 20.15 16.42 3.86
N LEU A 126 20.89 17.08 4.75
CA LEU A 126 20.43 17.26 6.14
C LEU A 126 19.21 18.19 6.23
N ALA A 127 19.24 19.30 5.48
CA ALA A 127 18.16 20.28 5.50
C ALA A 127 16.83 19.72 4.93
N THR A 128 16.89 18.74 3.99
CA THR A 128 15.69 18.18 3.33
C THR A 128 15.22 16.86 3.94
N GLN A 129 15.69 16.50 5.12
CA GLN A 129 15.36 15.21 5.73
C GLN A 129 13.86 15.06 6.05
N ASN A 130 13.19 16.11 6.49
CA ASN A 130 11.75 16.08 6.81
C ASN A 130 10.89 15.96 5.56
N GLU A 131 11.24 16.69 4.51
CA GLU A 131 10.57 16.65 3.20
C GLU A 131 10.74 15.27 2.57
N TYR A 132 11.91 14.67 2.72
CA TYR A 132 12.15 13.30 2.28
C TYR A 132 11.27 12.28 3.01
N ILE A 133 11.14 12.38 4.33
CA ILE A 133 10.25 11.53 5.15
C ILE A 133 8.79 11.70 4.71
N THR A 134 8.37 12.94 4.48
CA THR A 134 7.02 13.26 4.01
C THR A 134 6.73 12.65 2.64
N HIS A 135 7.64 12.82 1.68
CA HIS A 135 7.55 12.19 0.36
C HIS A 135 7.44 10.65 0.46
N ILE A 136 8.30 10.01 1.27
CA ILE A 136 8.21 8.55 1.50
C ILE A 136 6.85 8.15 2.06
N ALA A 137 6.29 8.93 3.00
CA ALA A 137 5.00 8.63 3.61
C ALA A 137 3.87 8.65 2.56
N TYR A 138 3.81 9.68 1.70
CA TYR A 138 2.84 9.74 0.60
C TYR A 138 3.01 8.58 -0.38
N GLN A 139 4.23 8.29 -0.81
CA GLN A 139 4.53 7.18 -1.70
C GLN A 139 4.08 5.83 -1.13
N ARG A 140 4.32 5.59 0.16
CA ARG A 140 3.92 4.34 0.84
C ARG A 140 2.40 4.26 1.01
N ALA A 141 1.75 5.37 1.33
CA ALA A 141 0.29 5.44 1.44
C ALA A 141 -0.36 5.14 0.08
N TYR A 142 0.08 5.79 -1.00
CA TYR A 142 -0.37 5.53 -2.36
C TYR A 142 -0.29 4.04 -2.74
N LYS A 143 0.88 3.42 -2.52
CA LYS A 143 1.08 1.98 -2.79
C LYS A 143 0.16 1.10 -1.94
N LYS A 144 -0.05 1.44 -0.67
CA LYS A 144 -0.90 0.65 0.23
C LYS A 144 -2.38 0.74 -0.14
N ILE A 145 -2.85 1.92 -0.60
CA ILE A 145 -4.20 2.09 -1.14
C ILE A 145 -4.38 1.25 -2.41
N LYS A 146 -3.42 1.31 -3.33
CA LYS A 146 -3.45 0.50 -4.56
C LYS A 146 -3.60 -0.98 -4.26
N LEU A 147 -2.82 -1.53 -3.34
CA LEU A 147 -2.91 -2.95 -2.94
C LEU A 147 -4.30 -3.31 -2.36
N ARG A 148 -4.95 -2.40 -1.63
CA ARG A 148 -6.32 -2.62 -1.11
C ARG A 148 -7.35 -2.63 -2.22
N MET A 149 -7.22 -1.74 -3.20
CA MET A 149 -8.10 -1.73 -4.36
C MET A 149 -7.93 -3.00 -5.21
N GLU A 150 -6.70 -3.46 -5.41
CA GLU A 150 -6.40 -4.71 -6.10
C GLU A 150 -7.06 -5.91 -5.39
N ALA A 151 -6.91 -6.02 -4.06
CA ALA A 151 -7.53 -7.07 -3.27
C ALA A 151 -9.07 -7.03 -3.31
N ALA A 152 -9.66 -5.82 -3.29
CA ALA A 152 -11.11 -5.66 -3.44
C ALA A 152 -11.59 -6.10 -4.83
N ASN A 153 -10.84 -5.76 -5.89
CA ASN A 153 -11.15 -6.20 -7.25
C ASN A 153 -11.03 -7.73 -7.41
N GLU A 154 -10.03 -8.37 -6.80
CA GLU A 154 -9.91 -9.84 -6.79
C GLU A 154 -11.10 -10.50 -6.08
N THR A 155 -11.57 -9.90 -4.97
CA THR A 155 -12.77 -10.36 -4.28
C THR A 155 -14.00 -10.23 -5.18
N LEU A 156 -14.16 -9.12 -5.89
CA LEU A 156 -15.23 -8.92 -6.88
C LEU A 156 -15.20 -10.01 -7.98
N GLN A 157 -14.02 -10.33 -8.51
CA GLN A 157 -13.90 -11.40 -9.51
C GLN A 157 -14.29 -12.77 -8.94
N SER A 158 -13.98 -13.02 -7.68
CA SER A 158 -14.36 -14.26 -7.00
C SER A 158 -15.87 -14.34 -6.79
N ILE A 159 -16.53 -13.25 -6.39
CA ILE A 159 -17.99 -13.16 -6.27
C ILE A 159 -18.67 -13.41 -7.63
N LYS A 160 -18.18 -12.77 -8.69
CA LYS A 160 -18.70 -13.00 -10.06
C LYS A 160 -18.62 -14.46 -10.50
N LYS A 161 -17.54 -15.16 -10.13
CA LYS A 161 -17.40 -16.61 -10.40
C LYS A 161 -18.44 -17.44 -9.61
N ILE A 162 -18.72 -17.07 -8.36
CA ILE A 162 -19.76 -17.75 -7.56
C ILE A 162 -21.13 -17.55 -8.20
N ILE A 163 -21.48 -16.33 -8.59
CA ILE A 163 -22.74 -16.01 -9.29
C ILE A 163 -22.86 -16.84 -10.57
N SER A 164 -21.83 -16.83 -11.43
CA SER A 164 -21.83 -17.57 -12.68
C SER A 164 -22.00 -19.08 -12.47
N ARG A 165 -21.35 -19.64 -11.46
CA ARG A 165 -21.50 -21.08 -11.13
C ARG A 165 -22.93 -21.40 -10.70
N ARG A 166 -23.52 -20.58 -9.83
CA ARG A 166 -24.92 -20.78 -9.39
C ARG A 166 -25.90 -20.70 -10.56
N MET A 167 -25.70 -19.74 -11.50
CA MET A 167 -26.53 -19.66 -12.70
C MET A 167 -26.51 -20.96 -13.51
N VAL A 168 -25.32 -21.52 -13.72
CA VAL A 168 -25.16 -22.81 -14.43
C VAL A 168 -25.84 -23.94 -13.68
N GLU A 169 -25.69 -24.00 -12.36
CA GLU A 169 -26.35 -25.00 -11.49
C GLU A 169 -27.88 -24.92 -11.61
N TYR A 170 -28.46 -23.70 -11.64
CA TYR A 170 -29.90 -23.50 -11.85
C TYR A 170 -30.37 -23.90 -13.23
N GLU A 171 -29.59 -23.60 -14.29
CA GLU A 171 -29.92 -24.02 -15.66
C GLU A 171 -29.91 -25.55 -15.80
N VAL A 172 -28.88 -26.21 -15.25
CA VAL A 172 -28.79 -27.67 -15.25
C VAL A 172 -29.96 -28.31 -14.50
N ALA A 173 -30.31 -27.80 -13.32
CA ALA A 173 -31.43 -28.29 -12.52
C ALA A 173 -32.78 -28.11 -13.24
N ARG A 174 -32.93 -27.07 -14.06
CA ARG A 174 -34.11 -26.80 -14.86
C ARG A 174 -34.26 -27.77 -16.06
N VAL A 175 -33.15 -28.14 -16.68
CA VAL A 175 -33.13 -29.03 -17.87
C VAL A 175 -33.27 -30.50 -17.50
N ASP A 176 -32.74 -30.92 -16.31
CA ASP A 176 -32.80 -32.31 -15.85
C ASP A 176 -33.29 -32.40 -14.40
N PRO A 177 -34.64 -32.24 -14.17
CA PRO A 177 -35.21 -32.27 -12.82
C PRO A 177 -35.01 -33.59 -12.06
N GLY A 178 -34.69 -34.69 -12.76
CA GLY A 178 -34.51 -36.01 -12.16
C GLY A 178 -33.11 -36.29 -11.62
N ARG A 179 -32.12 -35.48 -11.96
CA ARG A 179 -30.71 -35.73 -11.60
C ARG A 179 -30.27 -35.14 -10.26
N VAL A 180 -31.04 -34.23 -9.70
CA VAL A 180 -30.72 -33.50 -8.45
C VAL A 180 -31.30 -34.19 -7.19
N GLY A 181 -32.15 -35.21 -7.33
CA GLY A 181 -32.83 -35.90 -6.23
C GLY A 181 -32.21 -37.21 -5.74
N GLY A 182 -31.00 -37.57 -6.18
CA GLY A 182 -30.38 -38.86 -5.89
C GLY A 182 -29.01 -38.78 -5.20
N GLN A 183 -28.96 -38.26 -3.98
CA GLN A 183 -27.93 -38.64 -2.98
C GLN A 183 -28.49 -38.40 -1.57
#